data_47d708574bba63b8d97655bd09ea4574
#
_entry.id   47d708574bba63b8d97655bd09ea4574
#
_cell.length_a   1.000
_cell.length_b   1.000
_cell.length_c   1.000
_cell.angle_alpha   90.00
_cell.angle_beta   90.00
_cell.angle_gamma   90.00
#
_symmetry.space_group_name_H-M   'P 1'
#
loop_
_entity.id
_entity.type
_entity.pdbx_description
1 polymer ?
#
loop_
_entity_poly.entity_id
_entity_poly.type
_entity_poly.pdbx_seq_one_letter_code
_entity_poly.pdbx_strand_id
1 'polypeptide(L)'
;ARAIYRVEERFMPAADLSRALSEEDFQKRLEQEIAAQSRERHPMSQYVFSGSASRAQLQVFLRHQWFRTFRLYRDAADLLVNLTDVDEAAALARYLYGELGEEDEKGSHPRLLAKLLEAIGLEADFQAVSTMPEEIAYLNNRARAFRHAEVGWGLAVFYITELVVPGNHEKLYRALLQAGLSEDQAEYYKVHISLVPPRAKREWQLIARRIPDVQFQNAFLTSLSQHFRVERAYYDAIWEEMQSVK
;
A
#
# COMPACT_ATOMS: atom_id res chain seq x y z
N ALA A 1 2.45 -5.99 32.05
CA ALA A 1 3.57 -5.04 31.93
C ALA A 1 3.72 -4.70 30.46
N ARG A 2 3.38 -3.44 30.09
CA ARG A 2 3.52 -2.93 28.72
C ARG A 2 5.00 -2.89 28.38
N ALA A 3 5.47 -3.80 27.54
CA ALA A 3 6.73 -3.64 26.86
C ALA A 3 6.52 -2.59 25.75
N ILE A 4 6.78 -1.33 26.09
CA ILE A 4 6.86 -0.26 25.11
C ILE A 4 8.14 -0.53 24.32
N TYR A 5 8.02 -1.12 23.14
CA TYR A 5 9.08 -1.10 22.15
C TYR A 5 9.27 0.35 21.70
N ARG A 6 10.09 1.10 22.43
CA ARG A 6 10.67 2.34 21.92
C ARG A 6 11.69 1.97 20.84
N VAL A 7 11.21 1.78 19.62
CA VAL A 7 12.07 2.07 18.47
C VAL A 7 12.22 3.59 18.50
N GLU A 8 13.43 4.10 18.66
CA GLU A 8 13.71 5.52 18.50
C GLU A 8 13.26 5.90 17.08
N GLU A 9 12.08 6.50 16.99
CA GLU A 9 11.49 6.99 15.76
C GLU A 9 12.29 8.23 15.33
N ARG A 10 13.34 8.03 14.58
CA ARG A 10 13.94 9.08 13.76
C ARG A 10 13.01 9.30 12.55
N PHE A 11 11.85 9.89 12.80
CA PHE A 11 11.10 10.50 11.71
C PHE A 11 11.98 11.63 11.16
N MET A 12 12.41 11.45 9.91
CA MET A 12 13.14 12.52 9.25
C MET A 12 12.20 13.73 9.12
N PRO A 13 12.67 14.95 9.40
CA PRO A 13 11.90 16.14 9.13
C PRO A 13 11.50 16.17 7.64
N ALA A 14 10.40 16.86 7.32
CA ALA A 14 10.02 17.11 5.93
C ALA A 14 11.27 17.49 5.13
N ALA A 15 11.47 16.84 3.98
CA ALA A 15 12.67 17.08 3.19
C ALA A 15 12.67 18.54 2.75
N ASP A 16 13.72 19.25 3.07
CA ASP A 16 13.98 20.61 2.60
C ASP A 16 15.28 20.59 1.77
N LEU A 17 15.16 20.05 0.56
CA LEU A 17 16.26 20.02 -0.38
C LEU A 17 16.40 21.41 -1.01
N SER A 18 17.56 22.01 -0.90
CA SER A 18 17.87 23.29 -1.57
C SER A 18 18.19 23.11 -3.06
N ARG A 19 18.49 21.89 -3.50
CA ARG A 19 18.74 21.50 -4.89
C ARG A 19 18.25 20.08 -5.14
N ALA A 20 17.88 19.79 -6.39
CA ALA A 20 17.49 18.43 -6.77
C ALA A 20 18.66 17.45 -6.63
N LEU A 21 18.36 16.27 -6.10
CA LEU A 21 19.26 15.11 -6.12
C LEU A 21 19.30 14.54 -7.55
N SER A 22 20.38 13.86 -7.90
CA SER A 22 20.42 13.01 -9.09
C SER A 22 19.39 11.88 -8.97
N GLU A 23 19.04 11.24 -10.08
CA GLU A 23 18.13 10.08 -10.07
C GLU A 23 18.67 8.97 -9.16
N GLU A 24 19.96 8.67 -9.25
CA GLU A 24 20.63 7.67 -8.41
C GLU A 24 20.57 8.01 -6.91
N ASP A 25 20.87 9.27 -6.54
CA ASP A 25 20.83 9.70 -5.14
C ASP A 25 19.40 9.74 -4.60
N PHE A 26 18.43 10.14 -5.43
CA PHE A 26 17.02 10.14 -5.04
C PHE A 26 16.52 8.71 -4.81
N GLN A 27 16.84 7.79 -5.71
CA GLN A 27 16.49 6.37 -5.57
C GLN A 27 17.11 5.76 -4.32
N LYS A 28 18.40 6.00 -4.08
CA LYS A 28 19.10 5.57 -2.86
C LYS A 28 18.46 6.13 -1.60
N ARG A 29 18.04 7.40 -1.63
CA ARG A 29 17.31 8.01 -0.52
C ARG A 29 15.97 7.33 -0.26
N LEU A 30 15.20 7.02 -1.31
CA LEU A 30 13.93 6.28 -1.18
C LEU A 30 14.14 4.89 -0.58
N GLU A 31 15.14 4.15 -1.05
CA GLU A 31 15.48 2.84 -0.51
C GLU A 31 15.81 2.90 0.98
N GLN A 32 16.55 3.92 1.42
CA GLN A 32 16.88 4.13 2.84
C GLN A 32 15.62 4.44 3.68
N GLU A 33 14.75 5.33 3.19
CA GLU A 33 13.49 5.67 3.89
C GLU A 33 12.58 4.44 4.00
N ILE A 34 12.41 3.68 2.92
CA ILE A 34 11.62 2.47 2.88
C ILE A 34 12.20 1.41 3.83
N ALA A 35 13.52 1.20 3.80
CA ALA A 35 14.17 0.24 4.68
C ALA A 35 14.04 0.61 6.17
N ALA A 36 14.09 1.91 6.49
CA ALA A 36 13.90 2.39 7.87
C ALA A 36 12.46 2.18 8.38
N GLN A 37 11.47 2.29 7.50
CA GLN A 37 10.04 2.21 7.82
C GLN A 37 9.39 0.90 7.34
N SER A 38 10.18 -0.12 7.04
CA SER A 38 9.73 -1.37 6.42
C SER A 38 8.55 -2.00 7.17
N ARG A 39 7.42 -2.13 6.46
CA ARG A 39 6.23 -2.87 6.89
C ARG A 39 6.56 -4.31 7.31
N GLU A 40 7.56 -4.92 6.67
CA GLU A 40 7.98 -6.29 6.96
C GLU A 40 8.53 -6.46 8.36
N ARG A 41 9.09 -5.40 8.95
CA ARG A 41 9.64 -5.41 10.31
C ARG A 41 8.57 -5.20 11.38
N HIS A 42 7.35 -4.83 10.99
CA HIS A 42 6.26 -4.65 11.93
C HIS A 42 5.88 -6.00 12.57
N PRO A 43 5.69 -6.09 13.91
CA PRO A 43 5.35 -7.34 14.58
C PRO A 43 4.13 -8.05 13.99
N MET A 44 3.08 -7.31 13.63
CA MET A 44 1.90 -7.83 12.94
C MET A 44 2.28 -8.53 11.64
N SER A 45 3.08 -7.87 10.79
CA SER A 45 3.47 -8.42 9.49
C SER A 45 4.28 -9.70 9.66
N GLN A 46 5.27 -9.69 10.55
CA GLN A 46 6.09 -10.87 10.84
C GLN A 46 5.23 -12.04 11.36
N TYR A 47 4.27 -11.74 12.23
CA TYR A 47 3.38 -12.74 12.78
C TYR A 47 2.46 -13.36 11.73
N VAL A 48 1.85 -12.53 10.86
CA VAL A 48 1.02 -13.01 9.76
C VAL A 48 1.84 -13.79 8.73
N PHE A 49 3.01 -13.27 8.34
CA PHE A 49 3.88 -13.90 7.33
C PHE A 49 4.49 -15.23 7.80
N SER A 50 4.65 -15.43 9.11
CA SER A 50 5.12 -16.71 9.65
C SER A 50 4.07 -17.82 9.59
N GLY A 51 2.81 -17.52 9.23
CA GLY A 51 1.71 -18.48 9.27
C GLY A 51 1.21 -18.80 10.69
N SER A 52 1.65 -18.01 11.71
CA SER A 52 1.28 -18.26 13.11
C SER A 52 -0.10 -17.69 13.48
N ALA A 53 -0.69 -16.84 12.63
CA ALA A 53 -1.97 -16.21 12.91
C ALA A 53 -3.12 -17.22 12.88
N SER A 54 -3.95 -17.23 13.94
CA SER A 54 -5.19 -18.02 13.97
C SER A 54 -6.17 -17.52 12.90
N ARG A 55 -7.19 -18.34 12.59
CA ARG A 55 -8.26 -17.94 11.66
C ARG A 55 -8.93 -16.64 12.09
N ALA A 56 -9.22 -16.45 13.37
CA ALA A 56 -9.83 -15.23 13.89
C ALA A 56 -8.89 -14.01 13.69
N GLN A 57 -7.60 -14.18 13.91
CA GLN A 57 -6.62 -13.11 13.67
C GLN A 57 -6.45 -12.78 12.18
N LEU A 58 -6.49 -13.79 11.32
CA LEU A 58 -6.49 -13.57 9.86
C LEU A 58 -7.78 -12.85 9.41
N GLN A 59 -8.93 -13.11 10.03
CA GLN A 59 -10.16 -12.37 9.75
C GLN A 59 -10.00 -10.89 10.11
N VAL A 60 -9.44 -10.56 11.27
CA VAL A 60 -9.14 -9.16 11.63
C VAL A 60 -8.22 -8.52 10.58
N PHE A 61 -7.08 -9.15 10.30
CA PHE A 61 -6.11 -8.64 9.32
C PHE A 61 -6.73 -8.43 7.93
N LEU A 62 -7.46 -9.41 7.40
CA LEU A 62 -8.05 -9.33 6.05
C LEU A 62 -9.19 -8.33 5.96
N ARG A 63 -9.98 -8.13 7.03
CA ARG A 63 -10.98 -7.08 7.09
C ARG A 63 -10.35 -5.69 6.90
N HIS A 64 -9.22 -5.42 7.54
CA HIS A 64 -8.49 -4.16 7.37
C HIS A 64 -7.80 -4.06 6.02
N GLN A 65 -7.32 -5.18 5.46
CA GLN A 65 -6.85 -5.21 4.07
C GLN A 65 -7.97 -4.87 3.07
N TRP A 66 -9.21 -5.27 3.36
CA TRP A 66 -10.38 -4.89 2.56
C TRP A 66 -10.52 -3.38 2.48
N PHE A 67 -10.65 -2.70 3.62
CA PHE A 67 -10.80 -1.24 3.66
C PHE A 67 -9.65 -0.50 2.97
N ARG A 68 -8.43 -1.00 3.16
CA ARG A 68 -7.24 -0.42 2.53
C ARG A 68 -7.27 -0.53 1.02
N THR A 69 -7.81 -1.63 0.46
CA THR A 69 -7.57 -2.04 -0.93
C THR A 69 -8.75 -1.80 -1.85
N PHE A 70 -9.99 -2.12 -1.44
CA PHE A 70 -11.13 -2.12 -2.37
C PHE A 70 -11.46 -0.75 -3.00
N ARG A 71 -10.97 0.35 -2.42
CA ARG A 71 -11.14 1.71 -2.95
C ARG A 71 -9.87 2.28 -3.59
N LEU A 72 -8.76 1.54 -3.60
CA LEU A 72 -7.49 2.06 -4.09
C LEU A 72 -7.58 2.59 -5.52
N TYR A 73 -8.30 1.89 -6.40
CA TYR A 73 -8.51 2.33 -7.78
C TYR A 73 -9.23 3.68 -7.88
N ARG A 74 -10.14 4.00 -6.94
CA ARG A 74 -10.84 5.30 -6.90
C ARG A 74 -9.88 6.41 -6.51
N ASP A 75 -9.08 6.18 -5.48
CA ASP A 75 -8.08 7.14 -5.04
C ASP A 75 -7.02 7.37 -6.14
N ALA A 76 -6.57 6.29 -6.81
CA ALA A 76 -5.65 6.40 -7.94
C ALA A 76 -6.24 7.15 -9.15
N ALA A 77 -7.56 7.06 -9.38
CA ALA A 77 -8.24 7.86 -10.39
C ALA A 77 -8.21 9.37 -10.07
N ASP A 78 -8.22 9.75 -8.79
CA ASP A 78 -8.03 11.16 -8.39
C ASP A 78 -6.64 11.69 -8.80
N LEU A 79 -5.60 10.85 -8.80
CA LEU A 79 -4.27 11.25 -9.29
C LEU A 79 -4.29 11.53 -10.79
N LEU A 80 -5.10 10.81 -11.58
CA LEU A 80 -5.21 11.01 -13.03
C LEU A 80 -5.62 12.44 -13.39
N VAL A 81 -6.47 13.07 -12.57
CA VAL A 81 -6.93 14.45 -12.79
C VAL A 81 -5.77 15.46 -12.70
N ASN A 82 -4.74 15.17 -11.94
CA ASN A 82 -3.59 16.04 -11.72
C ASN A 82 -2.42 15.79 -12.70
N LEU A 83 -2.50 14.73 -13.52
CA LEU A 83 -1.50 14.44 -14.55
C LEU A 83 -1.81 15.23 -15.82
N THR A 84 -0.97 16.20 -16.15
CA THR A 84 -1.13 17.04 -17.35
C THR A 84 -0.45 16.47 -18.58
N ASP A 85 0.51 15.56 -18.40
CA ASP A 85 1.18 14.85 -19.48
C ASP A 85 0.34 13.66 -19.94
N VAL A 86 0.07 13.57 -21.26
CA VAL A 86 -0.80 12.54 -21.86
C VAL A 86 -0.21 11.12 -21.69
N ASP A 87 1.12 10.98 -21.77
CA ASP A 87 1.77 9.67 -21.62
C ASP A 87 1.70 9.18 -20.17
N GLU A 88 1.86 10.09 -19.20
CA GLU A 88 1.70 9.80 -17.78
C GLU A 88 0.24 9.42 -17.46
N ALA A 89 -0.70 10.19 -17.96
CA ALA A 89 -2.13 9.90 -17.81
C ALA A 89 -2.50 8.54 -18.44
N ALA A 90 -1.98 8.24 -19.63
CA ALA A 90 -2.18 6.94 -20.28
C ALA A 90 -1.54 5.77 -19.51
N ALA A 91 -0.38 5.99 -18.86
CA ALA A 91 0.24 4.97 -18.02
C ALA A 91 -0.62 4.65 -16.79
N LEU A 92 -1.13 5.68 -16.10
CA LEU A 92 -2.03 5.51 -14.96
C LEU A 92 -3.38 4.91 -15.37
N ALA A 93 -3.94 5.30 -16.52
CA ALA A 93 -5.17 4.72 -17.04
C ALA A 93 -5.02 3.21 -17.32
N ARG A 94 -3.87 2.76 -17.85
CA ARG A 94 -3.58 1.33 -18.03
C ARG A 94 -3.46 0.59 -16.69
N TYR A 95 -2.89 1.23 -15.67
CA TYR A 95 -2.88 0.67 -14.33
C TYR A 95 -4.31 0.48 -13.81
N LEU A 96 -5.15 1.50 -13.89
CA LEU A 96 -6.56 1.43 -13.46
C LEU A 96 -7.36 0.36 -14.21
N TYR A 97 -7.13 0.24 -15.51
CA TYR A 97 -7.76 -0.81 -16.34
C TYR A 97 -7.38 -2.21 -15.84
N GLY A 98 -6.10 -2.44 -15.52
CA GLY A 98 -5.63 -3.70 -14.92
C GLY A 98 -6.20 -3.96 -13.53
N GLU A 99 -6.33 -2.94 -12.67
CA GLU A 99 -6.95 -3.09 -11.34
C GLU A 99 -8.43 -3.46 -11.40
N LEU A 100 -9.11 -3.02 -12.46
CA LEU A 100 -10.53 -3.29 -12.69
C LEU A 100 -10.80 -4.59 -13.45
N GLY A 101 -9.74 -5.38 -13.80
CA GLY A 101 -9.86 -6.71 -14.38
C GLY A 101 -9.78 -6.75 -15.90
N GLU A 102 -9.38 -5.66 -16.55
CA GLU A 102 -9.29 -5.57 -18.01
C GLU A 102 -10.62 -5.93 -18.69
N GLU A 103 -10.61 -6.97 -19.51
CA GLU A 103 -11.82 -7.49 -20.20
C GLU A 103 -12.61 -8.48 -19.34
N ASP A 104 -12.07 -8.93 -18.19
CA ASP A 104 -12.72 -9.85 -17.25
C ASP A 104 -13.02 -9.15 -15.92
N GLU A 105 -14.26 -8.69 -15.75
CA GLU A 105 -14.69 -8.05 -14.50
C GLU A 105 -14.52 -8.94 -13.27
N LYS A 106 -14.57 -10.26 -13.41
CA LYS A 106 -14.36 -11.20 -12.29
C LYS A 106 -12.92 -11.22 -11.82
N GLY A 107 -11.98 -10.93 -12.71
CA GLY A 107 -10.57 -10.78 -12.44
C GLY A 107 -10.17 -9.46 -11.77
N SER A 108 -11.12 -8.54 -11.55
CA SER A 108 -10.80 -7.28 -10.88
C SER A 108 -10.28 -7.51 -9.45
N HIS A 109 -9.22 -6.78 -9.08
CA HIS A 109 -8.57 -6.95 -7.78
C HIS A 109 -9.52 -6.81 -6.58
N PRO A 110 -10.48 -5.86 -6.53
CA PRO A 110 -11.49 -5.82 -5.48
C PRO A 110 -12.36 -7.08 -5.40
N ARG A 111 -12.71 -7.70 -6.55
CA ARG A 111 -13.50 -8.94 -6.57
C ARG A 111 -12.69 -10.16 -6.12
N LEU A 112 -11.43 -10.24 -6.53
CA LEU A 112 -10.52 -11.29 -6.04
C LEU A 112 -10.32 -11.20 -4.53
N LEU A 113 -10.19 -9.99 -3.98
CA LEU A 113 -10.11 -9.79 -2.54
C LEU A 113 -11.43 -10.13 -1.84
N ALA A 114 -12.58 -9.79 -2.43
CA ALA A 114 -13.91 -10.17 -1.91
C ALA A 114 -14.04 -11.70 -1.80
N LYS A 115 -13.66 -12.43 -2.84
CA LYS A 115 -13.62 -13.91 -2.84
C LYS A 115 -12.77 -14.48 -1.69
N LEU A 116 -11.62 -13.86 -1.42
CA LEU A 116 -10.75 -14.25 -0.30
C LEU A 116 -11.44 -13.99 1.06
N LEU A 117 -12.11 -12.83 1.23
CA LEU A 117 -12.85 -12.54 2.46
C LEU A 117 -13.96 -13.57 2.71
N GLU A 118 -14.76 -13.89 1.68
CA GLU A 118 -15.81 -14.90 1.77
C GLU A 118 -15.24 -16.28 2.17
N ALA A 119 -14.11 -16.67 1.60
CA ALA A 119 -13.44 -17.93 1.91
C ALA A 119 -12.99 -18.03 3.38
N ILE A 120 -12.69 -16.92 4.02
CA ILE A 120 -12.34 -16.87 5.44
C ILE A 120 -13.54 -16.62 6.36
N GLY A 121 -14.73 -16.45 5.79
CA GLY A 121 -15.99 -16.23 6.52
C GLY A 121 -16.28 -14.77 6.86
N LEU A 122 -15.79 -13.84 6.05
CA LEU A 122 -16.11 -12.42 6.14
C LEU A 122 -17.00 -12.00 4.99
N GLU A 123 -17.85 -11.02 5.21
CA GLU A 123 -18.64 -10.38 4.17
C GLU A 123 -17.82 -9.28 3.49
N ALA A 124 -17.83 -9.26 2.15
CA ALA A 124 -17.22 -8.21 1.35
C ALA A 124 -18.25 -7.14 1.01
N ASP A 125 -18.42 -6.16 1.88
CA ASP A 125 -19.31 -5.03 1.65
C ASP A 125 -18.57 -3.87 0.96
N PHE A 126 -18.89 -3.61 -0.33
CA PHE A 126 -18.34 -2.52 -1.12
C PHE A 126 -18.83 -1.12 -0.67
N GLN A 127 -19.81 -1.04 0.22
CA GLN A 127 -20.30 0.20 0.83
C GLN A 127 -19.79 0.41 2.26
N ALA A 128 -19.10 -0.59 2.81
CA ALA A 128 -18.59 -0.53 4.18
C ALA A 128 -17.70 0.68 4.42
N VAL A 129 -17.80 1.22 5.61
CA VAL A 129 -16.98 2.34 6.10
C VAL A 129 -16.26 1.88 7.36
N SER A 130 -14.96 2.11 7.43
CA SER A 130 -14.19 1.81 8.63
C SER A 130 -14.66 2.68 9.80
N THR A 131 -14.65 2.08 10.99
CA THR A 131 -14.90 2.77 12.27
C THR A 131 -13.64 2.94 13.11
N MET A 132 -12.51 2.35 12.68
CA MET A 132 -11.21 2.48 13.36
C MET A 132 -10.59 3.86 13.03
N PRO A 133 -10.31 4.71 14.04
CA PRO A 133 -9.80 6.06 13.80
C PRO A 133 -8.47 6.08 13.01
N GLU A 134 -7.56 5.16 13.29
CA GLU A 134 -6.25 5.06 12.65
C GLU A 134 -6.38 4.64 11.17
N GLU A 135 -7.32 3.75 10.86
CA GLU A 135 -7.64 3.38 9.48
C GLU A 135 -8.27 4.54 8.71
N ILE A 136 -9.21 5.26 9.34
CA ILE A 136 -9.82 6.47 8.76
C ILE A 136 -8.73 7.52 8.50
N ALA A 137 -7.80 7.72 9.43
CA ALA A 137 -6.68 8.66 9.25
C ALA A 137 -5.77 8.24 8.09
N TYR A 138 -5.44 6.94 7.98
CA TYR A 138 -4.66 6.37 6.88
C TYR A 138 -5.36 6.58 5.52
N LEU A 139 -6.65 6.22 5.42
CA LEU A 139 -7.43 6.35 4.19
C LEU A 139 -7.58 7.82 3.76
N ASN A 140 -7.84 8.72 4.70
CA ASN A 140 -7.95 10.15 4.43
C ASN A 140 -6.60 10.75 4.00
N ASN A 141 -5.48 10.34 4.61
CA ASN A 141 -4.15 10.77 4.19
C ASN A 141 -3.87 10.34 2.75
N ARG A 142 -4.18 9.10 2.39
CA ARG A 142 -4.02 8.57 1.04
C ARG A 142 -4.87 9.35 0.03
N ALA A 143 -6.17 9.50 0.28
CA ALA A 143 -7.07 10.25 -0.59
C ALA A 143 -6.63 11.71 -0.77
N ARG A 144 -6.17 12.37 0.30
CA ARG A 144 -5.64 13.73 0.22
C ARG A 144 -4.38 13.81 -0.62
N ALA A 145 -3.46 12.84 -0.49
CA ALA A 145 -2.24 12.82 -1.28
C ALA A 145 -2.52 12.66 -2.78
N PHE A 146 -3.42 11.77 -3.16
CA PHE A 146 -3.80 11.57 -4.57
C PHE A 146 -4.51 12.78 -5.19
N ARG A 147 -5.26 13.54 -4.40
CA ARG A 147 -5.95 14.78 -4.84
C ARG A 147 -5.07 16.02 -4.80
N HIS A 148 -3.86 15.93 -4.26
CA HIS A 148 -3.00 17.08 -4.10
C HIS A 148 -2.57 17.65 -5.46
N ALA A 149 -2.67 18.98 -5.62
CA ALA A 149 -2.31 19.65 -6.88
C ALA A 149 -0.82 19.43 -7.25
N GLU A 150 0.05 19.38 -6.23
CA GLU A 150 1.45 18.99 -6.42
C GLU A 150 1.53 17.46 -6.53
N VAL A 151 1.75 16.97 -7.76
CA VAL A 151 1.66 15.55 -8.13
C VAL A 151 2.65 14.64 -7.37
N GLY A 152 3.75 15.20 -6.86
CA GLY A 152 4.72 14.48 -6.02
C GLY A 152 4.08 13.83 -4.79
N TRP A 153 3.02 14.45 -4.23
CA TRP A 153 2.27 13.87 -3.11
C TRP A 153 1.60 12.55 -3.48
N GLY A 154 0.87 12.55 -4.59
CA GLY A 154 0.16 11.36 -5.06
C GLY A 154 1.10 10.27 -5.53
N LEU A 155 2.14 10.62 -6.28
CA LEU A 155 3.12 9.67 -6.78
C LEU A 155 3.93 9.01 -5.65
N ALA A 156 4.20 9.69 -4.53
CA ALA A 156 4.84 9.08 -3.38
C ALA A 156 4.00 7.97 -2.77
N VAL A 157 2.70 8.24 -2.56
CA VAL A 157 1.78 7.23 -2.00
C VAL A 157 1.53 6.10 -3.00
N PHE A 158 1.42 6.40 -4.30
CA PHE A 158 1.32 5.41 -5.34
C PHE A 158 2.55 4.48 -5.36
N TYR A 159 3.74 5.05 -5.32
CA TYR A 159 4.99 4.31 -5.27
C TYR A 159 5.05 3.32 -4.10
N ILE A 160 4.73 3.77 -2.88
CA ILE A 160 4.83 2.90 -1.70
C ILE A 160 3.72 1.85 -1.64
N THR A 161 2.53 2.13 -2.20
CA THR A 161 1.43 1.17 -2.21
C THR A 161 1.58 0.09 -3.28
N GLU A 162 2.20 0.43 -4.41
CA GLU A 162 2.29 -0.48 -5.57
C GLU A 162 3.68 -1.08 -5.77
N LEU A 163 4.74 -0.27 -5.66
CA LEU A 163 6.08 -0.70 -6.07
C LEU A 163 6.85 -1.46 -4.99
N VAL A 164 6.52 -1.25 -3.72
CA VAL A 164 7.28 -1.82 -2.58
C VAL A 164 6.62 -3.08 -1.99
N VAL A 165 5.43 -3.43 -2.46
CA VAL A 165 4.58 -4.50 -1.89
C VAL A 165 4.85 -5.94 -2.36
N PRO A 166 5.57 -6.22 -3.46
CA PRO A 166 5.64 -7.57 -4.06
C PRO A 166 6.08 -8.69 -3.12
N GLY A 167 7.15 -8.46 -2.37
CA GLY A 167 7.69 -9.49 -1.47
C GLY A 167 6.73 -9.87 -0.33
N ASN A 168 5.86 -8.94 0.06
CA ASN A 168 4.85 -9.18 1.09
C ASN A 168 3.70 -10.03 0.56
N HIS A 169 3.32 -9.88 -0.70
CA HIS A 169 2.26 -10.69 -1.31
C HIS A 169 2.62 -12.16 -1.37
N GLU A 170 3.86 -12.50 -1.71
CA GLU A 170 4.31 -13.89 -1.69
C GLU A 170 4.25 -14.50 -0.29
N LYS A 171 4.69 -13.78 0.73
CA LYS A 171 4.64 -14.24 2.13
C LYS A 171 3.20 -14.43 2.60
N LEU A 172 2.31 -13.48 2.28
CA LEU A 172 0.89 -13.59 2.60
C LEU A 172 0.22 -14.76 1.88
N TYR A 173 0.48 -14.93 0.59
CA TYR A 173 -0.02 -16.06 -0.18
C TYR A 173 0.33 -17.38 0.49
N ARG A 174 1.61 -17.58 0.85
CA ARG A 174 2.07 -18.79 1.53
C ARG A 174 1.40 -18.97 2.90
N ALA A 175 1.27 -17.91 3.69
CA ALA A 175 0.61 -17.96 5.00
C ALA A 175 -0.87 -18.35 4.88
N LEU A 176 -1.58 -17.87 3.87
CA LEU A 176 -2.98 -18.24 3.62
C LEU A 176 -3.13 -19.72 3.20
N LEU A 177 -2.23 -20.24 2.36
CA LEU A 177 -2.21 -21.67 2.02
C LEU A 177 -1.93 -22.54 3.25
N GLN A 178 -1.01 -22.12 4.13
CA GLN A 178 -0.75 -22.80 5.40
C GLN A 178 -1.96 -22.77 6.34
N ALA A 179 -2.76 -21.72 6.29
CA ALA A 179 -4.02 -21.62 7.04
C ALA A 179 -5.17 -22.43 6.43
N GLY A 180 -4.90 -23.21 5.36
CA GLY A 180 -5.85 -24.14 4.74
C GLY A 180 -6.70 -23.56 3.62
N LEU A 181 -6.41 -22.36 3.12
CA LEU A 181 -7.07 -21.83 1.93
C LEU A 181 -6.50 -22.49 0.67
N SER A 182 -7.34 -22.62 -0.36
CA SER A 182 -6.90 -23.10 -1.68
C SER A 182 -6.19 -21.96 -2.46
N GLU A 183 -5.44 -22.33 -3.49
CA GLU A 183 -4.83 -21.37 -4.42
C GLU A 183 -5.86 -20.44 -5.07
N ASP A 184 -7.03 -20.99 -5.43
CA ASP A 184 -8.13 -20.26 -6.01
C ASP A 184 -8.72 -19.23 -5.01
N GLN A 185 -8.81 -19.57 -3.73
CA GLN A 185 -9.27 -18.66 -2.69
C GLN A 185 -8.24 -17.55 -2.37
N ALA A 186 -6.94 -17.83 -2.52
CA ALA A 186 -5.84 -16.89 -2.30
C ALA A 186 -5.38 -16.19 -3.59
N GLU A 187 -6.16 -16.27 -4.67
CA GLU A 187 -5.82 -15.77 -6.01
C GLU A 187 -5.46 -14.29 -6.01
N TYR A 188 -6.11 -13.47 -5.19
CA TYR A 188 -5.77 -12.05 -5.04
C TYR A 188 -4.27 -11.83 -4.83
N TYR A 189 -3.63 -12.54 -3.92
CA TYR A 189 -2.20 -12.42 -3.68
C TYR A 189 -1.36 -13.09 -4.76
N LYS A 190 -1.84 -14.19 -5.34
CA LYS A 190 -1.16 -14.92 -6.40
C LYS A 190 -0.94 -14.07 -7.65
N VAL A 191 -1.96 -13.34 -8.10
CA VAL A 191 -1.85 -12.48 -9.29
C VAL A 191 -0.87 -11.34 -9.08
N HIS A 192 -0.78 -10.76 -7.89
CA HIS A 192 0.16 -9.69 -7.58
C HIS A 192 1.63 -10.14 -7.61
N ILE A 193 1.94 -11.41 -7.32
CA ILE A 193 3.32 -11.94 -7.39
C ILE A 193 3.86 -11.87 -8.82
N SER A 194 3.03 -12.13 -9.82
CA SER A 194 3.43 -12.16 -11.23
C SER A 194 3.39 -10.78 -11.93
N LEU A 195 2.48 -9.90 -11.49
CA LEU A 195 2.23 -8.62 -12.17
C LEU A 195 3.22 -7.51 -11.79
N VAL A 196 3.84 -7.59 -10.62
CA VAL A 196 4.56 -6.45 -10.05
C VAL A 196 5.89 -6.12 -10.71
N PRO A 197 6.80 -7.04 -11.05
CA PRO A 197 8.10 -6.64 -11.60
C PRO A 197 8.02 -5.83 -12.90
N PRO A 198 7.18 -6.17 -13.89
CA PRO A 198 7.05 -5.37 -15.11
C PRO A 198 6.30 -4.05 -14.89
N ARG A 199 5.38 -3.96 -13.92
CA ARG A 199 4.69 -2.72 -13.57
C ARG A 199 5.64 -1.73 -12.90
N ALA A 200 6.43 -2.17 -11.93
CA ALA A 200 7.37 -1.35 -11.19
C ALA A 200 8.28 -0.52 -12.08
N LYS A 201 8.81 -1.11 -13.16
CA LYS A 201 9.69 -0.41 -14.12
C LYS A 201 8.95 0.71 -14.88
N ARG A 202 7.69 0.47 -15.27
CA ARG A 202 6.88 1.48 -16.01
C ARG A 202 6.47 2.63 -15.11
N GLU A 203 6.10 2.32 -13.89
CA GLU A 203 5.63 3.31 -12.91
C GLU A 203 6.78 4.16 -12.37
N TRP A 204 7.99 3.59 -12.26
CA TRP A 204 9.19 4.38 -11.97
C TRP A 204 9.41 5.49 -13.01
N GLN A 205 9.07 5.27 -14.27
CA GLN A 205 9.21 6.29 -15.31
C GLN A 205 8.34 7.54 -15.06
N LEU A 206 7.20 7.40 -14.36
CA LEU A 206 6.38 8.55 -13.95
C LEU A 206 7.11 9.43 -12.94
N ILE A 207 7.91 8.81 -12.08
CA ILE A 207 8.72 9.50 -11.05
C ILE A 207 9.99 10.05 -11.66
N ALA A 208 10.73 9.24 -12.43
CA ALA A 208 12.04 9.57 -12.97
C ALA A 208 12.04 10.84 -13.82
N ARG A 209 11.00 11.06 -14.62
CA ARG A 209 10.85 12.27 -15.45
C ARG A 209 10.79 13.57 -14.65
N ARG A 210 10.39 13.49 -13.38
CA ARG A 210 10.17 14.65 -12.50
C ARG A 210 11.29 14.87 -11.50
N ILE A 211 12.24 13.94 -11.41
CA ILE A 211 13.37 14.02 -10.47
C ILE A 211 14.22 15.31 -10.65
N PRO A 212 14.42 15.88 -11.86
CA PRO A 212 15.16 17.13 -11.99
C PRO A 212 14.52 18.32 -11.25
N ASP A 213 13.24 18.23 -10.84
CA ASP A 213 12.54 19.28 -10.11
C ASP A 213 12.69 19.09 -8.59
N VAL A 214 13.34 20.02 -7.93
CA VAL A 214 13.52 20.01 -6.46
C VAL A 214 12.21 20.14 -5.69
N GLN A 215 11.23 20.86 -6.24
CA GLN A 215 9.91 21.00 -5.61
C GLN A 215 9.17 19.66 -5.62
N PHE A 216 9.24 18.95 -6.74
CA PHE A 216 8.71 17.59 -6.84
C PHE A 216 9.36 16.66 -5.82
N GLN A 217 10.70 16.66 -5.70
CA GLN A 217 11.39 15.79 -4.74
C GLN A 217 11.00 16.12 -3.29
N ASN A 218 10.91 17.38 -2.93
CA ASN A 218 10.49 17.81 -1.60
C ASN A 218 9.04 17.39 -1.30
N ALA A 219 8.12 17.59 -2.24
CA ALA A 219 6.74 17.16 -2.12
C ALA A 219 6.63 15.64 -1.96
N PHE A 220 7.35 14.88 -2.78
CA PHE A 220 7.38 13.43 -2.75
C PHE A 220 7.89 12.89 -1.40
N LEU A 221 9.05 13.34 -0.95
CA LEU A 221 9.65 12.89 0.32
C LEU A 221 8.80 13.28 1.54
N THR A 222 8.19 14.47 1.51
CA THR A 222 7.28 14.94 2.57
C THR A 222 6.04 14.04 2.65
N SER A 223 5.42 13.76 1.50
CA SER A 223 4.25 12.88 1.41
C SER A 223 4.57 11.46 1.88
N LEU A 224 5.71 10.92 1.45
CA LEU A 224 6.20 9.59 1.85
C LEU A 224 6.37 9.48 3.36
N SER A 225 7.06 10.44 3.97
CA SER A 225 7.28 10.49 5.43
C SER A 225 5.95 10.56 6.19
N GLN A 226 5.02 11.39 5.72
CA GLN A 226 3.69 11.50 6.32
C GLN A 226 2.89 10.22 6.18
N HIS A 227 2.96 9.58 5.03
CA HIS A 227 2.27 8.32 4.78
C HIS A 227 2.77 7.21 5.72
N PHE A 228 4.07 7.05 5.87
CA PHE A 228 4.64 6.07 6.79
C PHE A 228 4.19 6.29 8.25
N ARG A 229 4.07 7.55 8.68
CA ARG A 229 3.62 7.86 10.04
C ARG A 229 2.19 7.40 10.30
N VAL A 230 1.26 7.70 9.41
CA VAL A 230 -0.14 7.27 9.57
C VAL A 230 -0.30 5.77 9.34
N GLU A 231 0.49 5.18 8.45
CA GLU A 231 0.49 3.73 8.21
C GLU A 231 1.00 2.96 9.43
N ARG A 232 2.01 3.48 10.12
CA ARG A 232 2.51 2.85 11.34
C ARG A 232 1.43 2.81 12.41
N ALA A 233 0.77 3.94 12.69
CA ALA A 233 -0.33 4.00 13.66
C ALA A 233 -1.47 3.04 13.29
N TYR A 234 -1.81 2.96 12.01
CA TYR A 234 -2.80 2.01 11.48
C TYR A 234 -2.39 0.55 11.73
N TYR A 235 -1.14 0.19 11.49
CA TYR A 235 -0.65 -1.17 11.73
C TYR A 235 -0.60 -1.53 13.22
N ASP A 236 -0.19 -0.59 14.07
CA ASP A 236 -0.22 -0.77 15.51
C ASP A 236 -1.64 -1.05 16.01
N ALA A 237 -2.66 -0.32 15.51
CA ALA A 237 -4.06 -0.53 15.87
C ALA A 237 -4.59 -1.90 15.39
N ILE A 238 -4.29 -2.32 14.16
CA ILE A 238 -4.64 -3.66 13.69
C ILE A 238 -4.00 -4.74 14.58
N TRP A 239 -2.73 -4.55 14.94
CA TRP A 239 -2.01 -5.50 15.77
C TRP A 239 -2.63 -5.64 17.16
N GLU A 240 -3.02 -4.53 17.80
CA GLU A 240 -3.74 -4.53 19.08
C GLU A 240 -5.06 -5.29 18.95
N GLU A 241 -5.82 -5.06 17.89
CA GLU A 241 -7.08 -5.79 17.66
C GLU A 241 -6.85 -7.28 17.43
N MET A 242 -5.84 -7.66 16.61
CA MET A 242 -5.48 -9.08 16.41
C MET A 242 -5.08 -9.79 17.70
N GLN A 243 -4.43 -9.09 18.63
CA GLN A 243 -4.06 -9.65 19.92
C GLN A 243 -5.27 -9.81 20.88
N SER A 244 -6.35 -9.07 20.66
CA SER A 244 -7.56 -9.14 21.47
C SER A 244 -8.45 -10.34 21.14
N VAL A 245 -8.29 -10.95 19.97
CA VAL A 245 -9.03 -12.14 19.55
C VAL A 245 -8.20 -13.41 19.76
N LYS A 246 -8.89 -14.49 20.16
CA LYS A 246 -8.26 -15.78 20.47
C LYS A 246 -8.41 -16.76 19.32
#